data_d46987aaef228cabcb730b62f917f1b8
#
_entry.id   d46987aaef228cabcb730b62f917f1b8
#
_cell.length_a   1.000
_cell.length_b   1.000
_cell.length_c   1.000
_cell.angle_alpha   90.00
_cell.angle_beta   90.00
_cell.angle_gamma   90.00
#
_symmetry.space_group_name_H-M   'P 1'
#
loop_
_entity.id
_entity.type
_entity.pdbx_description
1 polymer ?
#
loop_
_entity_poly.entity_id
_entity_poly.type
_entity_poly.pdbx_seq_one_letter_code
_entity_poly.pdbx_strand_id
1 'polypeptide(L)'
;MATTAVPAGGLKKIRVMVVDDSMVARGLIIRGLSAHPRIEIVGYAINTLDARNKIPQYKPDVITMDVEMPGQSGLDFLRQYLPTNPLPVILVSSLNLKVFDALAVGAVDFVRKPDDQQSTDAFIAALAQKVIIASNARPRPAAASAAGGGQTAPGAIPKLGPSASLDRVIIGLGASTGGTEATLAVMKRLPADIPPMVIVQHMPPGFTKMYAERLNRLCAMEVREAQSGDELKRGLALVAPADLQCRVVRIGTRYTVNCTPGEKVSGHRPSVDAMFHSMADVVTCRMVGIIMTGMGQDGAHGLVEMRKKGAYTIGQDKESSVVYGMPGVAQNIGAVMIQASCDNVSNVLLRHLKSLG
;
A
#
# COMPACT_ATOMS: atom_id res chain seq x y z
N MET A 1 29.46 -8.02 44.61
CA MET A 1 28.75 -8.47 43.40
C MET A 1 28.73 -7.31 42.45
N ALA A 2 29.52 -7.38 41.38
CA ALA A 2 29.63 -6.31 40.39
C ALA A 2 28.51 -6.46 39.38
N THR A 3 27.61 -5.50 39.32
CA THR A 3 26.56 -5.37 38.28
C THR A 3 27.24 -4.91 37.00
N THR A 4 27.43 -5.82 36.05
CA THR A 4 27.85 -5.51 34.69
C THR A 4 26.73 -4.76 33.99
N ALA A 5 26.90 -3.45 33.79
CA ALA A 5 26.05 -2.65 32.96
C ALA A 5 26.19 -3.14 31.51
N VAL A 6 25.07 -3.61 30.93
CA VAL A 6 24.96 -3.89 29.49
C VAL A 6 25.14 -2.57 28.75
N PRO A 7 26.08 -2.44 27.80
CA PRO A 7 26.23 -1.22 27.03
C PRO A 7 24.96 -1.03 26.20
N ALA A 8 24.31 0.13 26.34
CA ALA A 8 23.24 0.60 25.47
C ALA A 8 23.83 0.79 24.05
N GLY A 9 23.77 -0.27 23.26
CA GLY A 9 24.08 -0.20 21.83
C GLY A 9 23.10 0.76 21.16
N GLY A 10 23.53 2.00 20.91
CA GLY A 10 22.72 3.01 20.24
C GLY A 10 22.24 2.45 18.89
N LEU A 11 20.93 2.41 18.68
CA LEU A 11 20.34 2.03 17.40
C LEU A 11 20.97 2.88 16.28
N LYS A 12 21.54 2.25 15.26
CA LYS A 12 22.11 2.95 14.11
C LYS A 12 21.06 3.91 13.54
N LYS A 13 21.41 5.20 13.44
CA LYS A 13 20.52 6.21 12.87
C LYS A 13 20.33 5.97 11.38
N ILE A 14 19.13 6.25 10.90
CA ILE A 14 18.76 6.20 9.48
C ILE A 14 19.27 7.48 8.83
N ARG A 15 20.11 7.33 7.82
CA ARG A 15 20.72 8.43 7.07
C ARG A 15 19.75 8.92 6.00
N VAL A 16 19.26 10.14 6.14
CA VAL A 16 18.23 10.70 5.26
C VAL A 16 18.78 11.87 4.47
N MET A 17 18.53 11.89 3.17
CA MET A 17 18.77 13.05 2.30
C MET A 17 17.45 13.66 1.85
N VAL A 18 17.35 14.99 1.96
CA VAL A 18 16.13 15.74 1.59
C VAL A 18 16.32 16.39 0.22
N VAL A 19 15.43 16.12 -0.73
CA VAL A 19 15.44 16.69 -2.09
C VAL A 19 14.15 17.49 -2.30
N ASP A 20 14.25 18.80 -2.32
CA ASP A 20 13.13 19.73 -2.49
C ASP A 20 13.70 21.08 -2.95
N ASP A 21 13.13 21.72 -3.98
CA ASP A 21 13.60 23.00 -4.50
C ASP A 21 13.19 24.18 -3.61
N SER A 22 12.08 24.05 -2.88
CA SER A 22 11.61 25.06 -1.94
C SER A 22 12.49 25.10 -0.69
N MET A 23 13.15 26.23 -0.46
CA MET A 23 13.95 26.46 0.76
C MET A 23 13.11 26.34 2.03
N VAL A 24 11.86 26.76 1.99
CA VAL A 24 10.94 26.71 3.14
C VAL A 24 10.52 25.28 3.45
N ALA A 25 10.05 24.53 2.44
CA ALA A 25 9.64 23.13 2.60
C ALA A 25 10.83 22.25 3.02
N ARG A 26 11.97 22.41 2.36
CA ARG A 26 13.21 21.71 2.71
C ARG A 26 13.65 22.01 4.15
N GLY A 27 13.64 23.29 4.56
CA GLY A 27 13.99 23.69 5.92
C GLY A 27 13.04 23.12 6.98
N LEU A 28 11.74 23.05 6.67
CA LEU A 28 10.72 22.43 7.52
C LEU A 28 11.00 20.94 7.73
N ILE A 29 11.22 20.22 6.63
CA ILE A 29 11.47 18.76 6.65
C ILE A 29 12.77 18.46 7.40
N ILE A 30 13.85 19.18 7.12
CA ILE A 30 15.15 19.01 7.79
C ILE A 30 15.00 19.22 9.31
N ARG A 31 14.39 20.33 9.76
CA ARG A 31 14.19 20.60 11.20
C ARG A 31 13.34 19.52 11.85
N GLY A 32 12.22 19.17 11.23
CA GLY A 32 11.28 18.21 11.79
C GLY A 32 11.88 16.80 11.89
N LEU A 33 12.52 16.31 10.83
CA LEU A 33 13.14 14.98 10.85
C LEU A 33 14.37 14.91 11.77
N SER A 34 15.16 16.00 11.88
CA SER A 34 16.33 16.04 12.77
C SER A 34 15.96 15.93 14.26
N ALA A 35 14.75 16.27 14.63
CA ALA A 35 14.25 16.09 16.00
C ALA A 35 13.98 14.63 16.36
N HIS A 36 13.90 13.73 15.37
CA HIS A 36 13.60 12.33 15.62
C HIS A 36 14.87 11.54 15.98
N PRO A 37 14.92 10.80 17.14
CA PRO A 37 16.14 10.19 17.65
C PRO A 37 16.78 9.14 16.73
N ARG A 38 16.00 8.52 15.86
CA ARG A 38 16.45 7.49 14.92
C ARG A 38 16.86 8.01 13.55
N ILE A 39 16.72 9.33 13.27
CA ILE A 39 16.98 9.92 11.97
C ILE A 39 18.21 10.83 12.04
N GLU A 40 19.05 10.77 11.02
CA GLU A 40 20.17 11.66 10.78
C GLU A 40 20.04 12.28 9.38
N ILE A 41 19.93 13.59 9.30
CA ILE A 41 19.96 14.28 8.01
C ILE A 41 21.41 14.40 7.56
N VAL A 42 21.78 13.64 6.52
CA VAL A 42 23.16 13.60 6.01
C VAL A 42 23.42 14.65 4.93
N GLY A 43 22.37 15.25 4.36
CA GLY A 43 22.48 16.29 3.37
C GLY A 43 21.14 16.67 2.75
N TYR A 44 21.20 17.60 1.82
CA TYR A 44 20.05 17.99 1.00
C TYR A 44 20.46 18.33 -0.43
N ALA A 45 19.50 18.29 -1.34
CA ALA A 45 19.63 18.76 -2.71
C ALA A 45 18.48 19.71 -3.07
N ILE A 46 18.76 20.64 -3.97
CA ILE A 46 17.80 21.67 -4.40
C ILE A 46 17.16 21.37 -5.76
N ASN A 47 17.64 20.34 -6.44
CA ASN A 47 17.10 19.83 -7.70
C ASN A 47 17.66 18.42 -7.96
N THR A 48 17.21 17.81 -9.04
CA THR A 48 17.57 16.44 -9.44
C THR A 48 19.04 16.27 -9.82
N LEU A 49 19.67 17.29 -10.45
CA LEU A 49 21.09 17.27 -10.80
C LEU A 49 21.95 17.31 -9.54
N ASP A 50 21.61 18.18 -8.60
CA ASP A 50 22.29 18.29 -7.30
C ASP A 50 22.13 16.98 -6.51
N ALA A 51 20.92 16.36 -6.54
CA ALA A 51 20.66 15.06 -5.94
C ALA A 51 21.57 13.97 -6.55
N ARG A 52 21.66 13.90 -7.88
CA ARG A 52 22.48 12.91 -8.59
C ARG A 52 23.97 12.97 -8.16
N ASN A 53 24.51 14.19 -7.96
CA ASN A 53 25.89 14.39 -7.55
C ASN A 53 26.12 14.06 -6.07
N LYS A 54 25.15 14.36 -5.22
CA LYS A 54 25.27 14.26 -3.76
C LYS A 54 24.95 12.87 -3.20
N ILE A 55 24.03 12.12 -3.81
CA ILE A 55 23.67 10.78 -3.33
C ILE A 55 24.88 9.85 -3.17
N PRO A 56 25.82 9.74 -4.14
CA PRO A 56 26.99 8.89 -3.99
C PRO A 56 27.95 9.34 -2.88
N GLN A 57 27.99 10.64 -2.60
CA GLN A 57 28.84 11.24 -1.56
C GLN A 57 28.28 11.01 -0.16
N TYR A 58 27.01 11.29 0.02
CA TYR A 58 26.35 11.19 1.34
C TYR A 58 25.87 9.77 1.67
N LYS A 59 25.69 8.90 0.67
CA LYS A 59 25.23 7.51 0.84
C LYS A 59 24.04 7.41 1.80
N PRO A 60 22.90 8.07 1.51
CA PRO A 60 21.71 7.99 2.35
C PRO A 60 21.10 6.58 2.35
N ASP A 61 20.46 6.20 3.46
CA ASP A 61 19.65 4.98 3.53
C ASP A 61 18.24 5.22 2.93
N VAL A 62 17.75 6.47 2.99
CA VAL A 62 16.44 6.89 2.46
C VAL A 62 16.53 8.30 1.89
N ILE A 63 15.81 8.55 0.81
CA ILE A 63 15.61 9.90 0.26
C ILE A 63 14.16 10.33 0.47
N THR A 64 13.94 11.58 0.92
CA THR A 64 12.66 12.26 0.74
C THR A 64 12.77 13.13 -0.52
N MET A 65 11.77 13.05 -1.42
CA MET A 65 11.87 13.74 -2.71
C MET A 65 10.56 14.42 -3.08
N ASP A 66 10.64 15.70 -3.42
CA ASP A 66 9.55 16.39 -4.08
C ASP A 66 9.33 15.85 -5.51
N VAL A 67 8.08 15.66 -5.86
CA VAL A 67 7.70 15.23 -7.23
C VAL A 67 7.76 16.39 -8.21
N GLU A 68 7.43 17.60 -7.76
CA GLU A 68 7.31 18.80 -8.59
C GLU A 68 8.48 19.74 -8.37
N MET A 69 9.51 19.61 -9.20
CA MET A 69 10.67 20.50 -9.19
C MET A 69 10.87 21.13 -10.59
N PRO A 70 11.36 22.38 -10.65
CA PRO A 70 11.68 23.04 -11.92
C PRO A 70 12.74 22.28 -12.73
N GLY A 71 12.60 22.30 -14.05
CA GLY A 71 13.51 21.61 -14.97
C GLY A 71 13.18 20.12 -15.07
N GLN A 72 13.99 19.27 -14.49
CA GLN A 72 13.73 17.83 -14.44
C GLN A 72 12.86 17.49 -13.21
N SER A 73 11.68 16.91 -13.44
CA SER A 73 10.80 16.48 -12.35
C SER A 73 11.43 15.35 -11.52
N GLY A 74 11.01 15.23 -10.23
CA GLY A 74 11.40 14.10 -9.39
C GLY A 74 11.05 12.75 -10.02
N LEU A 75 9.92 12.66 -10.72
CA LEU A 75 9.50 11.45 -11.44
C LEU A 75 10.49 11.05 -12.54
N ASP A 76 10.92 12.01 -13.38
CA ASP A 76 11.87 11.72 -14.46
C ASP A 76 13.25 11.34 -13.94
N PHE A 77 13.65 11.95 -12.82
CA PHE A 77 14.85 11.54 -12.11
C PHE A 77 14.74 10.08 -11.62
N LEU A 78 13.65 9.71 -10.96
CA LEU A 78 13.47 8.35 -10.45
C LEU A 78 13.45 7.30 -11.56
N ARG A 79 12.82 7.59 -12.69
CA ARG A 79 12.82 6.71 -13.88
C ARG A 79 14.23 6.40 -14.39
N GLN A 80 15.14 7.36 -14.32
CA GLN A 80 16.52 7.21 -14.77
C GLN A 80 17.43 6.61 -13.70
N TYR A 81 17.18 6.92 -12.43
CA TYR A 81 18.10 6.63 -11.33
C TYR A 81 17.85 5.25 -10.68
N LEU A 82 16.59 4.95 -10.34
CA LEU A 82 16.25 3.76 -9.55
C LEU A 82 16.55 2.42 -10.24
N PRO A 83 16.44 2.26 -11.58
CA PRO A 83 16.75 0.98 -12.23
C PRO A 83 18.19 0.51 -12.01
N THR A 84 19.14 1.42 -11.89
CA THR A 84 20.58 1.11 -11.70
C THR A 84 21.05 1.34 -10.27
N ASN A 85 20.32 2.13 -9.49
CA ASN A 85 20.69 2.52 -8.13
C ASN A 85 19.45 2.38 -7.20
N PRO A 86 19.07 1.15 -6.85
CA PRO A 86 17.92 0.94 -6.00
C PRO A 86 18.13 1.60 -4.63
N LEU A 87 17.29 2.55 -4.30
CA LEU A 87 17.35 3.34 -3.08
C LEU A 87 15.92 3.62 -2.59
N PRO A 88 15.60 3.44 -1.31
CA PRO A 88 14.30 3.79 -0.78
C PRO A 88 13.99 5.28 -0.92
N VAL A 89 12.91 5.60 -1.61
CA VAL A 89 12.46 6.99 -1.82
C VAL A 89 11.04 7.15 -1.26
N ILE A 90 10.87 8.15 -0.40
CA ILE A 90 9.57 8.63 0.06
C ILE A 90 9.26 9.94 -0.68
N LEU A 91 8.15 9.94 -1.39
CA LEU A 91 7.71 11.14 -2.09
C LEU A 91 7.07 12.11 -1.11
N VAL A 92 7.34 13.39 -1.29
CA VAL A 92 6.66 14.47 -0.59
C VAL A 92 5.98 15.32 -1.66
N SER A 93 4.65 15.29 -1.73
CA SER A 93 3.93 15.90 -2.84
C SER A 93 2.63 16.55 -2.38
N SER A 94 2.21 17.59 -3.08
CA SER A 94 0.84 18.08 -3.07
C SER A 94 -0.10 17.01 -3.67
N LEU A 95 -1.41 17.26 -3.67
CA LEU A 95 -2.40 16.34 -4.22
C LEU A 95 -2.23 16.23 -5.76
N ASN A 96 -1.51 15.21 -6.23
CA ASN A 96 -1.17 15.06 -7.64
C ASN A 96 -1.13 13.59 -8.09
N LEU A 97 -1.68 13.29 -9.27
CA LEU A 97 -1.66 11.96 -9.91
C LEU A 97 -0.24 11.44 -10.22
N LYS A 98 0.74 12.34 -10.42
CA LYS A 98 2.14 11.97 -10.67
C LYS A 98 2.77 11.14 -9.54
N VAL A 99 2.20 11.18 -8.32
CA VAL A 99 2.61 10.33 -7.20
C VAL A 99 2.51 8.86 -7.57
N PHE A 100 1.40 8.44 -8.21
CA PHE A 100 1.23 7.05 -8.61
C PHE A 100 2.19 6.61 -9.71
N ASP A 101 2.56 7.54 -10.61
CA ASP A 101 3.57 7.26 -11.63
C ASP A 101 4.95 7.09 -11.00
N ALA A 102 5.28 7.87 -9.97
CA ALA A 102 6.53 7.74 -9.24
C ALA A 102 6.59 6.46 -8.38
N LEU A 103 5.45 6.02 -7.82
CA LEU A 103 5.36 4.71 -7.16
C LEU A 103 5.56 3.57 -8.17
N ALA A 104 5.00 3.69 -9.37
CA ALA A 104 5.17 2.71 -10.45
C ALA A 104 6.62 2.55 -10.92
N VAL A 105 7.45 3.58 -10.80
CA VAL A 105 8.89 3.50 -11.15
C VAL A 105 9.78 3.09 -9.97
N GLY A 106 9.21 2.82 -8.80
CA GLY A 106 9.92 2.21 -7.67
C GLY A 106 10.06 3.07 -6.42
N ALA A 107 9.38 4.21 -6.32
CA ALA A 107 9.26 4.89 -5.03
C ALA A 107 8.52 3.99 -4.02
N VAL A 108 8.95 4.00 -2.76
CA VAL A 108 8.44 3.09 -1.73
C VAL A 108 7.07 3.53 -1.24
N ASP A 109 6.89 4.82 -0.99
CA ASP A 109 5.67 5.40 -0.44
C ASP A 109 5.66 6.92 -0.62
N PHE A 110 4.61 7.59 -0.14
CA PHE A 110 4.50 9.04 -0.23
C PHE A 110 3.84 9.65 1.00
N VAL A 111 4.06 10.96 1.19
CA VAL A 111 3.39 11.80 2.19
C VAL A 111 2.84 13.03 1.48
N ARG A 112 1.62 13.42 1.83
CA ARG A 112 1.03 14.67 1.34
C ARG A 112 1.71 15.86 2.02
N LYS A 113 2.12 16.89 1.23
CA LYS A 113 2.57 18.17 1.78
C LYS A 113 1.46 18.79 2.62
N PRO A 114 1.80 19.47 3.73
CA PRO A 114 0.80 20.14 4.56
C PRO A 114 0.09 21.23 3.74
N ASP A 115 -1.19 21.35 3.96
CA ASP A 115 -2.03 22.45 3.51
C ASP A 115 -2.62 23.19 4.72
N ASP A 116 -3.48 24.18 4.49
CA ASP A 116 -4.10 24.99 5.55
C ASP A 116 -4.91 24.16 6.57
N GLN A 117 -5.25 22.92 6.26
CA GLN A 117 -6.03 22.03 7.11
C GLN A 117 -5.19 20.99 7.87
N GLN A 118 -3.94 20.77 7.48
CA GLN A 118 -3.07 19.76 8.10
C GLN A 118 -1.97 20.44 8.93
N SER A 119 -1.84 20.04 10.19
CA SER A 119 -0.76 20.56 11.03
C SER A 119 0.61 20.09 10.53
N THR A 120 1.58 20.99 10.60
CA THR A 120 2.99 20.71 10.29
C THR A 120 3.53 19.52 11.10
N ASP A 121 3.15 19.42 12.39
CA ASP A 121 3.61 18.34 13.27
C ASP A 121 3.07 16.98 12.83
N ALA A 122 1.81 16.91 12.41
CA ALA A 122 1.22 15.70 11.87
C ALA A 122 1.90 15.25 10.56
N PHE A 123 2.23 16.19 9.68
CA PHE A 123 3.01 15.94 8.46
C PHE A 123 4.40 15.38 8.79
N ILE A 124 5.15 16.02 9.68
CA ILE A 124 6.49 15.56 10.08
C ILE A 124 6.44 14.18 10.74
N ALA A 125 5.46 13.95 11.63
CA ALA A 125 5.28 12.65 12.25
C ALA A 125 5.00 11.54 11.22
N ALA A 126 4.12 11.80 10.25
CA ALA A 126 3.83 10.86 9.16
C ALA A 126 5.06 10.62 8.28
N LEU A 127 5.82 11.66 7.95
CA LEU A 127 7.04 11.55 7.15
C LEU A 127 8.12 10.75 7.88
N ALA A 128 8.36 11.04 9.17
CA ALA A 128 9.32 10.30 9.99
C ALA A 128 8.96 8.81 10.07
N GLN A 129 7.68 8.49 10.29
CA GLN A 129 7.21 7.10 10.30
C GLN A 129 7.49 6.41 8.96
N LYS A 130 7.18 7.05 7.82
CA LYS A 130 7.42 6.47 6.51
C LYS A 130 8.91 6.33 6.19
N VAL A 131 9.76 7.26 6.61
CA VAL A 131 11.22 7.15 6.50
C VAL A 131 11.74 5.93 7.27
N ILE A 132 11.27 5.71 8.49
CA ILE A 132 11.63 4.54 9.29
C ILE A 132 11.18 3.23 8.61
N ILE A 133 10.00 3.21 8.04
CA ILE A 133 9.49 2.07 7.28
C ILE A 133 10.36 1.82 6.04
N ALA A 134 10.62 2.89 5.27
CA ALA A 134 11.38 2.81 4.03
C ALA A 134 12.82 2.34 4.23
N SER A 135 13.45 2.66 5.38
CA SER A 135 14.81 2.18 5.68
C SER A 135 14.93 0.66 5.77
N ASN A 136 13.82 -0.04 5.99
CA ASN A 136 13.75 -1.50 5.98
C ASN A 136 13.08 -2.06 4.71
N ALA A 137 12.65 -1.20 3.80
CA ALA A 137 12.01 -1.61 2.57
C ALA A 137 13.03 -2.25 1.61
N ARG A 138 12.52 -3.13 0.76
CA ARG A 138 13.25 -3.69 -0.38
C ARG A 138 12.71 -3.05 -1.66
N PRO A 139 13.28 -1.92 -2.11
CA PRO A 139 12.82 -1.28 -3.34
C PRO A 139 12.93 -2.28 -4.50
N ARG A 140 11.84 -2.46 -5.23
CA ARG A 140 11.84 -3.30 -6.42
C ARG A 140 12.05 -2.40 -7.64
N PRO A 141 13.12 -2.57 -8.43
CA PRO A 141 13.22 -1.87 -9.71
C PRO A 141 12.02 -2.22 -10.59
N ALA A 142 11.43 -1.22 -11.25
CA ALA A 142 10.28 -1.42 -12.16
C ALA A 142 10.56 -2.49 -13.25
N ALA A 143 11.81 -2.67 -13.66
CA ALA A 143 12.25 -3.71 -14.59
C ALA A 143 12.11 -5.15 -14.04
N ALA A 144 12.14 -5.36 -12.72
CA ALA A 144 12.00 -6.70 -12.12
C ALA A 144 10.55 -7.21 -12.16
N SER A 145 9.56 -6.33 -12.25
CA SER A 145 8.14 -6.70 -12.49
C SER A 145 7.91 -7.29 -13.89
N ALA A 146 8.76 -6.94 -14.86
CA ALA A 146 8.61 -7.40 -16.24
C ALA A 146 9.36 -8.73 -16.54
N ALA A 147 10.35 -9.10 -15.72
CA ALA A 147 11.24 -10.22 -16.00
C ALA A 147 10.83 -11.57 -15.37
N GLY A 148 9.84 -11.59 -14.46
CA GLY A 148 9.46 -12.77 -13.68
C GLY A 148 8.21 -13.52 -14.16
N GLY A 149 7.54 -13.05 -15.17
CA GLY A 149 6.38 -13.73 -15.77
C GLY A 149 6.49 -13.68 -17.27
N GLY A 150 6.49 -14.85 -17.94
CA GLY A 150 6.46 -14.91 -19.39
C GLY A 150 5.44 -13.91 -19.94
N GLN A 151 5.89 -13.03 -20.82
CA GLN A 151 5.04 -12.11 -21.56
C GLN A 151 4.05 -12.93 -22.41
N THR A 152 2.92 -13.28 -21.82
CA THR A 152 1.74 -13.42 -22.64
C THR A 152 1.33 -12.00 -23.00
N ALA A 153 1.32 -11.68 -24.29
CA ALA A 153 0.64 -10.51 -24.84
C ALA A 153 -0.70 -10.33 -24.11
N PRO A 154 -1.26 -9.09 -24.01
CA PRO A 154 -2.55 -8.88 -23.38
C PRO A 154 -3.65 -9.58 -24.18
N GLY A 155 -3.69 -10.89 -24.07
CA GLY A 155 -4.85 -11.69 -24.43
C GLY A 155 -5.96 -11.30 -23.46
N ALA A 156 -7.15 -11.11 -23.97
CA ALA A 156 -8.32 -10.80 -23.15
C ALA A 156 -8.37 -11.79 -21.97
N ILE A 157 -8.33 -11.27 -20.74
CA ILE A 157 -8.39 -12.11 -19.53
C ILE A 157 -9.71 -12.88 -19.60
N PRO A 158 -9.68 -14.22 -19.60
CA PRO A 158 -10.90 -15.02 -19.78
C PRO A 158 -11.88 -14.70 -18.65
N LYS A 159 -13.15 -14.43 -18.99
CA LYS A 159 -14.21 -14.27 -18.01
C LYS A 159 -14.39 -15.56 -17.21
N LEU A 160 -14.79 -15.43 -15.95
CA LEU A 160 -15.17 -16.58 -15.11
C LEU A 160 -16.49 -17.20 -15.58
N GLY A 161 -17.32 -16.44 -16.27
CA GLY A 161 -18.63 -16.86 -16.75
C GLY A 161 -19.73 -16.80 -15.67
N PRO A 162 -20.98 -17.05 -16.07
CA PRO A 162 -22.11 -17.11 -15.13
C PRO A 162 -21.92 -18.28 -14.17
N SER A 163 -22.03 -18.03 -12.87
CA SER A 163 -21.98 -19.05 -11.83
C SER A 163 -22.66 -18.55 -10.57
N ALA A 164 -23.72 -19.19 -10.14
CA ALA A 164 -24.43 -18.89 -8.90
C ALA A 164 -23.53 -19.04 -7.65
N SER A 165 -22.51 -19.90 -7.72
CA SER A 165 -21.52 -20.06 -6.66
C SER A 165 -20.62 -18.83 -6.54
N LEU A 166 -20.20 -18.23 -7.67
CA LEU A 166 -19.36 -17.04 -7.71
C LEU A 166 -20.10 -15.77 -7.34
N ASP A 167 -21.42 -15.72 -7.58
CA ASP A 167 -22.29 -14.62 -7.15
C ASP A 167 -22.42 -14.56 -5.61
N ARG A 168 -21.99 -15.61 -4.93
CA ARG A 168 -21.99 -15.75 -3.48
C ARG A 168 -20.56 -15.77 -2.89
N VAL A 169 -19.64 -15.03 -3.49
CA VAL A 169 -18.30 -14.81 -2.96
C VAL A 169 -18.07 -13.32 -2.76
N ILE A 170 -17.44 -12.94 -1.65
CA ILE A 170 -16.98 -11.55 -1.39
C ILE A 170 -15.50 -11.60 -1.10
N ILE A 171 -14.74 -10.69 -1.73
CA ILE A 171 -13.29 -10.60 -1.58
C ILE A 171 -12.95 -9.33 -0.80
N GLY A 172 -12.16 -9.48 0.27
CA GLY A 172 -11.53 -8.36 0.97
C GLY A 172 -10.02 -8.33 0.69
N LEU A 173 -9.48 -7.16 0.39
CA LEU A 173 -8.04 -6.97 0.17
C LEU A 173 -7.53 -5.82 1.03
N GLY A 174 -6.45 -6.07 1.79
CA GLY A 174 -5.78 -5.07 2.62
C GLY A 174 -4.32 -4.88 2.24
N ALA A 175 -3.88 -3.61 2.17
CA ALA A 175 -2.52 -3.23 1.82
C ALA A 175 -2.10 -1.88 2.41
N SER A 176 -0.78 -1.62 2.47
CA SER A 176 -0.21 -0.35 2.94
C SER A 176 1.02 0.05 2.10
N THR A 177 2.18 0.28 2.70
CA THR A 177 3.42 0.65 2.00
C THR A 177 3.79 -0.36 0.91
N GLY A 178 4.00 0.12 -0.31
CA GLY A 178 4.18 -0.71 -1.51
C GLY A 178 2.89 -1.33 -2.06
N GLY A 179 1.76 -1.17 -1.34
CA GLY A 179 0.48 -1.79 -1.66
C GLY A 179 -0.18 -1.28 -2.92
N THR A 180 0.04 -0.02 -3.30
CA THR A 180 -0.55 0.57 -4.50
C THR A 180 -0.18 -0.19 -5.77
N GLU A 181 1.10 -0.49 -5.93
CA GLU A 181 1.59 -1.23 -7.09
C GLU A 181 1.36 -2.73 -6.95
N ALA A 182 1.45 -3.27 -5.73
CA ALA A 182 1.16 -4.69 -5.48
C ALA A 182 -0.32 -5.02 -5.77
N THR A 183 -1.26 -4.22 -5.28
CA THR A 183 -2.70 -4.38 -5.57
C THR A 183 -2.99 -4.23 -7.07
N LEU A 184 -2.38 -3.24 -7.73
CA LEU A 184 -2.52 -3.07 -9.17
C LEU A 184 -2.01 -4.28 -9.95
N ALA A 185 -0.86 -4.84 -9.55
CA ALA A 185 -0.28 -6.04 -10.19
C ALA A 185 -1.21 -7.26 -10.09
N VAL A 186 -1.90 -7.40 -8.94
CA VAL A 186 -2.91 -8.45 -8.75
C VAL A 186 -4.15 -8.16 -9.62
N MET A 187 -4.72 -6.97 -9.52
CA MET A 187 -6.00 -6.63 -10.15
C MET A 187 -5.94 -6.59 -11.66
N LYS A 188 -4.82 -6.17 -12.26
CA LYS A 188 -4.62 -6.17 -13.72
C LYS A 188 -4.77 -7.56 -14.37
N ARG A 189 -4.62 -8.62 -13.60
CA ARG A 189 -4.70 -10.02 -14.06
C ARG A 189 -6.06 -10.66 -13.76
N LEU A 190 -6.99 -9.92 -13.17
CA LEU A 190 -8.32 -10.40 -12.83
C LEU A 190 -9.32 -10.06 -13.94
N PRO A 191 -10.30 -10.95 -14.22
CA PRO A 191 -11.31 -10.70 -15.23
C PRO A 191 -12.34 -9.65 -14.81
N ALA A 192 -13.04 -9.09 -15.79
CA ALA A 192 -14.06 -8.06 -15.57
C ALA A 192 -15.23 -8.55 -14.70
N ASP A 193 -15.53 -9.84 -14.70
CA ASP A 193 -16.63 -10.47 -13.97
C ASP A 193 -16.20 -11.11 -12.65
N ILE A 194 -15.12 -10.58 -12.01
CA ILE A 194 -14.65 -11.02 -10.70
C ILE A 194 -15.76 -10.86 -9.63
N PRO A 195 -15.87 -11.74 -8.62
CA PRO A 195 -16.69 -11.45 -7.44
C PRO A 195 -16.39 -10.09 -6.83
N PRO A 196 -17.38 -9.44 -6.16
CA PRO A 196 -17.19 -8.12 -5.57
C PRO A 196 -15.98 -8.07 -4.64
N MET A 197 -15.24 -6.94 -4.72
CA MET A 197 -14.06 -6.70 -3.89
C MET A 197 -14.22 -5.44 -3.05
N VAL A 198 -13.78 -5.50 -1.79
CA VAL A 198 -13.57 -4.33 -0.93
C VAL A 198 -12.07 -4.21 -0.66
N ILE A 199 -11.51 -3.03 -0.93
CA ILE A 199 -10.07 -2.78 -0.87
C ILE A 199 -9.80 -1.71 0.18
N VAL A 200 -8.98 -2.03 1.17
CA VAL A 200 -8.42 -1.03 2.09
C VAL A 200 -6.94 -0.85 1.76
N GLN A 201 -6.60 0.34 1.30
CA GLN A 201 -5.22 0.79 1.11
C GLN A 201 -4.98 2.00 2.02
N HIS A 202 -4.00 1.89 2.91
CA HIS A 202 -3.63 3.03 3.76
C HIS A 202 -3.02 4.14 2.92
N MET A 203 -3.70 5.27 2.84
CA MET A 203 -3.21 6.47 2.15
C MET A 203 -3.88 7.75 2.68
N PRO A 204 -3.26 8.92 2.44
CA PRO A 204 -3.83 10.19 2.91
C PRO A 204 -5.16 10.54 2.23
N PRO A 205 -5.97 11.41 2.86
CA PRO A 205 -7.19 11.94 2.27
C PRO A 205 -6.98 12.55 0.88
N GLY A 206 -7.94 12.34 -0.01
CA GLY A 206 -7.92 12.80 -1.40
C GLY A 206 -7.20 11.85 -2.37
N PHE A 207 -6.31 10.98 -1.88
CA PHE A 207 -5.61 10.04 -2.76
C PHE A 207 -6.40 8.76 -3.04
N THR A 208 -7.32 8.36 -2.18
CA THR A 208 -8.12 7.14 -2.36
C THR A 208 -9.01 7.20 -3.59
N LYS A 209 -9.64 8.36 -3.86
CA LYS A 209 -10.41 8.59 -5.09
C LYS A 209 -9.53 8.50 -6.33
N MET A 210 -8.40 9.21 -6.33
CA MET A 210 -7.45 9.19 -7.46
C MET A 210 -6.88 7.78 -7.70
N TYR A 211 -6.65 7.03 -6.63
CA TYR A 211 -6.21 5.65 -6.70
C TYR A 211 -7.28 4.74 -7.32
N ALA A 212 -8.53 4.86 -6.88
CA ALA A 212 -9.65 4.13 -7.46
C ALA A 212 -9.82 4.43 -8.95
N GLU A 213 -9.75 5.71 -9.37
CA GLU A 213 -9.78 6.12 -10.77
C GLU A 213 -8.61 5.53 -11.58
N ARG A 214 -7.42 5.48 -10.99
CA ARG A 214 -6.26 4.84 -11.64
C ARG A 214 -6.48 3.34 -11.84
N LEU A 215 -6.97 2.64 -10.82
CA LEU A 215 -7.28 1.22 -10.91
C LEU A 215 -8.37 0.97 -11.97
N ASN A 216 -9.42 1.81 -12.00
CA ASN A 216 -10.50 1.70 -12.97
C ASN A 216 -10.02 1.82 -14.44
N ARG A 217 -9.02 2.66 -14.69
CA ARG A 217 -8.43 2.81 -16.04
C ARG A 217 -7.53 1.63 -16.43
N LEU A 218 -6.94 0.93 -15.46
CA LEU A 218 -5.89 -0.06 -15.69
C LEU A 218 -6.33 -1.50 -15.51
N CYS A 219 -7.52 -1.74 -14.93
CA CYS A 219 -8.08 -3.06 -14.65
C CYS A 219 -9.32 -3.32 -15.49
N ALA A 220 -9.70 -4.59 -15.63
CA ALA A 220 -10.83 -4.98 -16.45
C ALA A 220 -12.21 -4.80 -15.76
N MET A 221 -12.25 -4.85 -14.41
CA MET A 221 -13.46 -4.63 -13.62
C MET A 221 -13.67 -3.13 -13.35
N GLU A 222 -14.91 -2.75 -13.02
CA GLU A 222 -15.22 -1.41 -12.50
C GLU A 222 -14.54 -1.22 -11.14
N VAL A 223 -13.87 -0.06 -10.96
CA VAL A 223 -13.26 0.31 -9.69
C VAL A 223 -13.63 1.73 -9.33
N ARG A 224 -14.13 1.97 -8.12
CA ARG A 224 -14.42 3.31 -7.63
C ARG A 224 -14.20 3.43 -6.12
N GLU A 225 -14.09 4.65 -5.64
CA GLU A 225 -14.09 4.92 -4.22
C GLU A 225 -15.44 4.58 -3.62
N ALA A 226 -15.46 3.91 -2.48
CA ALA A 226 -16.67 3.43 -1.82
C ALA A 226 -17.49 4.58 -1.22
N GLN A 227 -18.80 4.47 -1.33
CA GLN A 227 -19.78 5.30 -0.64
C GLN A 227 -20.70 4.43 0.22
N SER A 228 -21.17 4.97 1.36
CA SER A 228 -22.13 4.23 2.20
C SER A 228 -23.37 3.85 1.40
N GLY A 229 -23.77 2.58 1.48
CA GLY A 229 -24.89 2.03 0.73
C GLY A 229 -24.51 1.39 -0.61
N ASP A 230 -23.25 1.50 -1.06
CA ASP A 230 -22.82 0.81 -2.27
C ASP A 230 -22.98 -0.70 -2.16
N GLU A 231 -23.73 -1.27 -3.10
CA GLU A 231 -23.99 -2.71 -3.16
C GLU A 231 -22.79 -3.47 -3.73
N LEU A 232 -22.42 -4.56 -3.06
CA LEU A 232 -21.38 -5.47 -3.51
C LEU A 232 -21.93 -6.40 -4.61
N LYS A 233 -21.47 -6.18 -5.84
CA LYS A 233 -21.90 -6.94 -7.03
C LYS A 233 -20.70 -7.36 -7.88
N ARG A 234 -20.85 -8.43 -8.62
CA ARG A 234 -19.79 -8.92 -9.54
C ARG A 234 -19.31 -7.83 -10.49
N GLY A 235 -18.04 -7.84 -10.75
CA GLY A 235 -17.38 -6.87 -11.61
C GLY A 235 -17.12 -5.53 -10.96
N LEU A 236 -17.39 -5.37 -9.66
CA LEU A 236 -17.18 -4.12 -8.91
C LEU A 236 -16.13 -4.31 -7.80
N ALA A 237 -15.14 -3.45 -7.78
CA ALA A 237 -14.19 -3.28 -6.67
C ALA A 237 -14.36 -1.90 -6.04
N LEU A 238 -14.51 -1.85 -4.72
CA LEU A 238 -14.70 -0.63 -3.94
C LEU A 238 -13.46 -0.34 -3.11
N VAL A 239 -12.84 0.83 -3.32
CA VAL A 239 -11.71 1.32 -2.53
C VAL A 239 -12.23 2.12 -1.34
N ALA A 240 -11.88 1.73 -0.13
CA ALA A 240 -12.27 2.42 1.09
C ALA A 240 -11.77 3.87 1.08
N PRO A 241 -12.65 4.87 1.36
CA PRO A 241 -12.24 6.27 1.42
C PRO A 241 -11.35 6.52 2.65
N ALA A 242 -10.37 7.40 2.49
CA ALA A 242 -9.52 7.84 3.60
C ALA A 242 -10.35 8.57 4.67
N ASP A 243 -9.87 8.51 5.92
CA ASP A 243 -10.51 9.10 7.11
C ASP A 243 -11.91 8.57 7.47
N LEU A 244 -12.36 7.50 6.82
CA LEU A 244 -13.58 6.78 7.19
C LEU A 244 -13.27 5.30 7.45
N GLN A 245 -13.98 4.68 8.39
CA GLN A 245 -13.96 3.22 8.52
C GLN A 245 -14.92 2.62 7.50
N CYS A 246 -14.44 1.73 6.65
CA CYS A 246 -15.25 1.03 5.65
C CYS A 246 -15.54 -0.39 6.14
N ARG A 247 -16.82 -0.68 6.37
CA ARG A 247 -17.30 -1.99 6.84
C ARG A 247 -18.29 -2.57 5.88
N VAL A 248 -18.25 -3.88 5.72
CA VAL A 248 -19.31 -4.62 5.03
C VAL A 248 -20.51 -4.75 5.97
N VAL A 249 -21.69 -4.49 5.46
CA VAL A 249 -22.94 -4.66 6.19
C VAL A 249 -23.94 -5.48 5.36
N ARG A 250 -24.83 -6.20 6.03
CA ARG A 250 -25.86 -7.01 5.39
C ARG A 250 -27.22 -6.33 5.52
N ILE A 251 -27.91 -6.16 4.39
CA ILE A 251 -29.28 -5.62 4.34
C ILE A 251 -30.17 -6.68 3.65
N GLY A 252 -30.92 -7.41 4.44
CA GLY A 252 -31.70 -8.55 3.94
C GLY A 252 -30.79 -9.64 3.34
N THR A 253 -30.88 -9.86 2.04
CA THR A 253 -30.07 -10.83 1.29
C THR A 253 -28.85 -10.20 0.60
N ARG A 254 -28.73 -8.87 0.60
CA ARG A 254 -27.68 -8.12 -0.09
C ARG A 254 -26.58 -7.69 0.88
N TYR A 255 -25.38 -7.48 0.34
CA TYR A 255 -24.25 -6.90 1.06
C TYR A 255 -23.92 -5.53 0.48
N THR A 256 -23.68 -4.58 1.36
CA THR A 256 -23.29 -3.21 1.01
C THR A 256 -22.08 -2.80 1.85
N VAL A 257 -21.48 -1.66 1.54
CA VAL A 257 -20.47 -1.05 2.42
C VAL A 257 -21.06 0.11 3.20
N ASN A 258 -20.56 0.30 4.42
CA ASN A 258 -20.84 1.46 5.26
C ASN A 258 -19.52 2.17 5.58
N CYS A 259 -19.36 3.39 5.08
CA CYS A 259 -18.18 4.24 5.26
C CYS A 259 -18.52 5.36 6.24
N THR A 260 -18.04 5.27 7.47
CA THR A 260 -18.41 6.20 8.55
C THR A 260 -17.21 6.71 9.29
N PRO A 261 -17.25 7.94 9.83
CA PRO A 261 -16.30 8.39 10.83
C PRO A 261 -16.26 7.39 12.01
N GLY A 262 -15.16 7.35 12.72
CA GLY A 262 -15.00 6.49 13.89
C GLY A 262 -13.57 6.49 14.39
N GLU A 263 -13.32 5.79 15.49
CA GLU A 263 -12.01 5.63 16.06
C GLU A 263 -11.08 4.88 15.10
N LYS A 264 -9.79 5.13 15.22
CA LYS A 264 -8.78 4.35 14.51
C LYS A 264 -8.75 2.92 15.04
N VAL A 265 -8.86 1.95 14.16
CA VAL A 265 -8.70 0.53 14.46
C VAL A 265 -7.30 0.12 14.02
N SER A 266 -6.55 -0.56 14.88
CA SER A 266 -5.14 -0.93 14.63
C SER A 266 -4.27 0.28 14.21
N GLY A 267 -4.63 1.49 14.69
CA GLY A 267 -3.94 2.75 14.39
C GLY A 267 -4.34 3.41 13.06
N HIS A 268 -5.27 2.82 12.30
CA HIS A 268 -5.62 3.24 10.94
C HIS A 268 -7.11 3.58 10.75
N ARG A 269 -7.38 4.43 9.78
CA ARG A 269 -8.70 4.77 9.26
C ARG A 269 -8.58 5.24 7.81
N PRO A 270 -9.01 4.40 6.83
CA PRO A 270 -9.62 3.09 7.00
C PRO A 270 -8.65 2.05 7.57
N SER A 271 -9.20 1.05 8.26
CA SER A 271 -8.47 -0.10 8.79
C SER A 271 -8.86 -1.38 8.05
N VAL A 272 -7.85 -2.21 7.74
CA VAL A 272 -8.04 -3.53 7.17
C VAL A 272 -8.72 -4.46 8.18
N ASP A 273 -8.33 -4.41 9.46
CA ASP A 273 -8.97 -5.17 10.52
C ASP A 273 -10.46 -4.80 10.64
N ALA A 274 -10.82 -3.50 10.58
CA ALA A 274 -12.22 -3.08 10.65
C ALA A 274 -13.07 -3.65 9.51
N MET A 275 -12.53 -3.72 8.29
CA MET A 275 -13.17 -4.34 7.15
C MET A 275 -13.28 -5.87 7.33
N PHE A 276 -12.19 -6.55 7.65
CA PHE A 276 -12.15 -8.02 7.76
C PHE A 276 -13.03 -8.53 8.91
N HIS A 277 -13.03 -7.86 10.07
CA HIS A 277 -13.93 -8.20 11.19
C HIS A 277 -15.38 -8.06 10.74
N SER A 278 -15.74 -6.95 10.10
CA SER A 278 -17.12 -6.77 9.61
C SER A 278 -17.53 -7.85 8.61
N MET A 279 -16.61 -8.29 7.73
CA MET A 279 -16.87 -9.41 6.83
C MET A 279 -17.08 -10.71 7.61
N ALA A 280 -16.22 -11.02 8.58
CA ALA A 280 -16.33 -12.22 9.42
C ALA A 280 -17.65 -12.26 10.21
N ASP A 281 -18.17 -11.10 10.61
CA ASP A 281 -19.38 -10.98 11.43
C ASP A 281 -20.68 -11.14 10.60
N VAL A 282 -20.74 -10.51 9.42
CA VAL A 282 -22.02 -10.39 8.70
C VAL A 282 -22.12 -11.25 7.45
N VAL A 283 -21.00 -11.67 6.84
CA VAL A 283 -21.01 -12.42 5.58
C VAL A 283 -21.31 -13.89 5.86
N THR A 284 -22.40 -14.38 5.29
CA THR A 284 -22.87 -15.78 5.42
C THR A 284 -22.60 -16.62 4.16
N CYS A 285 -22.09 -15.98 3.12
CA CYS A 285 -21.61 -16.65 1.91
C CYS A 285 -20.08 -16.85 1.96
N ARG A 286 -19.48 -17.30 0.86
CA ARG A 286 -18.04 -17.55 0.79
C ARG A 286 -17.24 -16.26 0.84
N MET A 287 -16.12 -16.27 1.53
CA MET A 287 -15.22 -15.13 1.66
C MET A 287 -13.82 -15.48 1.19
N VAL A 288 -13.16 -14.50 0.60
CA VAL A 288 -11.72 -14.53 0.36
C VAL A 288 -11.10 -13.32 1.05
N GLY A 289 -10.06 -13.54 1.85
CA GLY A 289 -9.27 -12.47 2.46
C GLY A 289 -7.87 -12.43 1.85
N ILE A 290 -7.41 -11.26 1.41
CA ILE A 290 -6.09 -11.07 0.83
C ILE A 290 -5.36 -10.00 1.63
N ILE A 291 -4.16 -10.32 2.15
CA ILE A 291 -3.32 -9.37 2.85
C ILE A 291 -2.00 -9.19 2.10
N MET A 292 -1.70 -7.94 1.74
CA MET A 292 -0.57 -7.58 0.90
C MET A 292 0.49 -6.82 1.71
N THR A 293 1.58 -6.44 1.03
CA THR A 293 2.68 -5.64 1.58
C THR A 293 2.19 -4.44 2.39
N GLY A 294 2.83 -4.19 3.52
CA GLY A 294 2.54 -3.09 4.42
C GLY A 294 3.24 -3.24 5.76
N MET A 295 3.41 -2.12 6.45
CA MET A 295 3.99 -2.10 7.80
C MET A 295 2.92 -2.37 8.87
N GLY A 296 3.36 -2.94 9.99
CA GLY A 296 2.51 -3.19 11.16
C GLY A 296 1.74 -4.50 11.05
N GLN A 297 0.55 -4.53 11.64
CA GLN A 297 -0.25 -5.74 11.82
C GLN A 297 -1.72 -5.58 11.44
N ASP A 298 -2.14 -4.39 10.96
CA ASP A 298 -3.53 -4.14 10.59
C ASP A 298 -4.01 -5.13 9.52
N GLY A 299 -5.16 -5.72 9.75
CA GLY A 299 -5.74 -6.80 8.95
C GLY A 299 -5.34 -8.22 9.37
N ALA A 300 -4.31 -8.39 10.19
CA ALA A 300 -3.88 -9.73 10.59
C ALA A 300 -4.90 -10.42 11.51
N HIS A 301 -5.46 -9.69 12.47
CA HIS A 301 -6.46 -10.22 13.39
C HIS A 301 -7.82 -10.44 12.73
N GLY A 302 -8.28 -9.50 11.92
CA GLY A 302 -9.50 -9.65 11.14
C GLY A 302 -9.42 -10.83 10.16
N LEU A 303 -8.26 -11.06 9.55
CA LEU A 303 -8.05 -12.19 8.66
C LEU A 303 -8.11 -13.54 9.41
N VAL A 304 -7.63 -13.61 10.69
CA VAL A 304 -7.82 -14.79 11.55
C VAL A 304 -9.30 -15.07 11.74
N GLU A 305 -10.11 -14.04 12.05
CA GLU A 305 -11.55 -14.23 12.25
C GLU A 305 -12.25 -14.66 10.95
N MET A 306 -11.89 -14.08 9.82
CA MET A 306 -12.39 -14.55 8.51
C MET A 306 -12.03 -16.02 8.29
N ARG A 307 -10.79 -16.43 8.58
CA ARG A 307 -10.35 -17.83 8.44
C ARG A 307 -11.14 -18.78 9.34
N LYS A 308 -11.39 -18.41 10.60
CA LYS A 308 -12.24 -19.18 11.53
C LYS A 308 -13.67 -19.38 11.00
N LYS A 309 -14.15 -18.43 10.20
CA LYS A 309 -15.45 -18.50 9.52
C LYS A 309 -15.40 -19.22 8.16
N GLY A 310 -14.26 -19.85 7.81
CA GLY A 310 -14.11 -20.64 6.59
C GLY A 310 -13.69 -19.84 5.36
N ALA A 311 -13.22 -18.61 5.52
CA ALA A 311 -12.68 -17.84 4.40
C ALA A 311 -11.40 -18.46 3.83
N TYR A 312 -11.23 -18.40 2.52
CA TYR A 312 -9.96 -18.70 1.86
C TYR A 312 -9.04 -17.49 2.00
N THR A 313 -7.87 -17.65 2.63
CA THR A 313 -7.00 -16.53 2.97
C THR A 313 -5.65 -16.62 2.27
N ILE A 314 -5.25 -15.53 1.62
CA ILE A 314 -4.02 -15.40 0.85
C ILE A 314 -3.16 -14.29 1.45
N GLY A 315 -1.88 -14.58 1.70
CA GLY A 315 -0.90 -13.58 2.12
C GLY A 315 0.20 -13.41 1.07
N GLN A 316 0.61 -12.17 0.84
CA GLN A 316 1.80 -11.92 0.02
C GLN A 316 3.04 -12.49 0.72
N ASP A 317 3.95 -13.12 -0.04
CA ASP A 317 5.19 -13.65 0.50
C ASP A 317 6.21 -12.55 0.84
N LYS A 318 7.27 -12.95 1.56
CA LYS A 318 8.32 -12.04 2.03
C LYS A 318 9.17 -11.51 0.89
N GLU A 319 9.43 -12.33 -0.11
CA GLU A 319 10.35 -12.03 -1.20
C GLU A 319 9.80 -10.97 -2.13
N SER A 320 8.49 -10.97 -2.35
CA SER A 320 7.82 -10.00 -3.22
C SER A 320 7.27 -8.77 -2.47
N SER A 321 7.26 -8.79 -1.14
CA SER A 321 6.79 -7.66 -0.33
C SER A 321 7.84 -6.55 -0.28
N VAL A 322 7.41 -5.31 -0.51
CA VAL A 322 8.24 -4.11 -0.24
C VAL A 322 8.50 -3.99 1.26
N VAL A 323 7.46 -4.23 2.07
CA VAL A 323 7.53 -4.31 3.53
C VAL A 323 6.73 -5.53 4.00
N TYR A 324 7.40 -6.53 4.57
CA TYR A 324 6.78 -7.76 5.04
C TYR A 324 6.33 -7.64 6.51
N GLY A 325 5.49 -6.64 6.81
CA GLY A 325 4.91 -6.42 8.13
C GLY A 325 3.52 -7.06 8.23
N MET A 326 2.51 -6.45 7.61
CA MET A 326 1.12 -6.93 7.63
C MET A 326 1.00 -8.41 7.21
N PRO A 327 1.53 -8.86 6.06
CA PRO A 327 1.42 -10.26 5.67
C PRO A 327 2.29 -11.17 6.55
N GLY A 328 3.41 -10.69 7.07
CA GLY A 328 4.28 -11.43 7.98
C GLY A 328 3.62 -11.73 9.32
N VAL A 329 2.99 -10.72 9.94
CA VAL A 329 2.23 -10.91 11.17
C VAL A 329 1.04 -11.86 10.93
N ALA A 330 0.28 -11.65 9.86
CA ALA A 330 -0.84 -12.52 9.50
C ALA A 330 -0.41 -13.98 9.31
N GLN A 331 0.74 -14.22 8.68
CA GLN A 331 1.32 -15.56 8.54
C GLN A 331 1.69 -16.16 9.89
N ASN A 332 2.38 -15.40 10.72
CA ASN A 332 2.89 -15.87 12.02
C ASN A 332 1.76 -16.26 13.00
N ILE A 333 0.63 -15.56 12.97
CA ILE A 333 -0.53 -15.87 13.83
C ILE A 333 -1.50 -16.88 13.19
N GLY A 334 -1.12 -17.46 12.05
CA GLY A 334 -1.91 -18.48 11.37
C GLY A 334 -3.15 -17.97 10.64
N ALA A 335 -3.20 -16.69 10.25
CA ALA A 335 -4.30 -16.13 9.48
C ALA A 335 -4.26 -16.52 7.99
N VAL A 336 -3.07 -16.78 7.45
CA VAL A 336 -2.84 -17.07 6.04
C VAL A 336 -2.89 -18.57 5.78
N MET A 337 -3.71 -19.01 4.82
CA MET A 337 -3.74 -20.40 4.33
C MET A 337 -2.68 -20.63 3.27
N ILE A 338 -2.54 -19.70 2.33
CA ILE A 338 -1.62 -19.80 1.19
C ILE A 338 -0.80 -18.51 1.11
N GLN A 339 0.53 -18.67 1.10
CA GLN A 339 1.42 -17.59 0.70
C GLN A 339 1.66 -17.62 -0.81
N ALA A 340 1.70 -16.44 -1.42
CA ALA A 340 1.98 -16.29 -2.83
C ALA A 340 2.82 -15.05 -3.11
N SER A 341 3.68 -15.11 -4.12
CA SER A 341 4.35 -13.91 -4.62
C SER A 341 3.30 -12.93 -5.18
N CYS A 342 3.60 -11.64 -5.14
CA CYS A 342 2.74 -10.59 -5.68
C CYS A 342 2.22 -10.93 -7.08
N ASP A 343 3.09 -11.45 -7.93
CA ASP A 343 2.76 -11.85 -9.31
C ASP A 343 1.88 -13.10 -9.40
N ASN A 344 1.77 -13.89 -8.33
CA ASN A 344 1.02 -15.14 -8.32
C ASN A 344 -0.27 -15.10 -7.49
N VAL A 345 -0.50 -14.06 -6.70
CA VAL A 345 -1.74 -13.90 -5.90
C VAL A 345 -2.99 -14.02 -6.78
N SER A 346 -3.01 -13.36 -7.95
CA SER A 346 -4.12 -13.45 -8.90
C SER A 346 -4.37 -14.88 -9.39
N ASN A 347 -3.32 -15.64 -9.69
CA ASN A 347 -3.44 -17.04 -10.13
C ASN A 347 -3.97 -17.94 -9.02
N VAL A 348 -3.53 -17.73 -7.77
CA VAL A 348 -4.04 -18.45 -6.59
C VAL A 348 -5.52 -18.17 -6.39
N LEU A 349 -5.90 -16.89 -6.43
CA LEU A 349 -7.30 -16.46 -6.34
C LEU A 349 -8.15 -17.08 -7.44
N LEU A 350 -7.74 -16.97 -8.70
CA LEU A 350 -8.50 -17.50 -9.85
C LEU A 350 -8.65 -19.02 -9.81
N ARG A 351 -7.61 -19.76 -9.38
CA ARG A 351 -7.71 -21.21 -9.19
C ARG A 351 -8.75 -21.57 -8.13
N HIS A 352 -8.73 -20.85 -7.00
CA HIS A 352 -9.73 -21.05 -5.96
C HIS A 352 -11.15 -20.75 -6.47
N LEU A 353 -11.36 -19.60 -7.12
CA LEU A 353 -12.67 -19.24 -7.67
C LEU A 353 -13.18 -20.27 -8.68
N LYS A 354 -12.33 -20.78 -9.57
CA LYS A 354 -12.70 -21.83 -10.53
C LYS A 354 -13.05 -23.18 -9.88
N SER A 355 -12.49 -23.47 -8.70
CA SER A 355 -12.85 -24.69 -7.96
C SER A 355 -14.23 -24.59 -7.26
N LEU A 356 -14.82 -23.39 -7.21
CA LEU A 356 -16.12 -23.13 -6.61
C LEU A 356 -17.27 -23.18 -7.63
N GLY A 357 -16.99 -23.00 -8.90
CA GLY A 357 -17.95 -22.98 -10.01
C GLY A 357 -17.86 -24.22 -10.82
#